data_5cf0862de174c4d511a2073c61882c93
#
_entry.id   5cf0862de174c4d511a2073c61882c93
#
_cell.length_a   1.000
_cell.length_b   1.000
_cell.length_c   1.000
_cell.angle_alpha   90.00
_cell.angle_beta   90.00
_cell.angle_gamma   90.00
#
_symmetry.space_group_name_H-M   'P 1'
#
loop_
_entity.id
_entity.type
_entity.pdbx_description
1 polymer ?
#
loop_
_entity_poly.entity_id
_entity_poly.type
_entity_poly.pdbx_seq_one_letter_code
_entity_poly.pdbx_strand_id
1 'polypeptide(L)' 'MPHHAHSIDRWDDATGSNLYEHLAGVNDLLLAQATFNAAVKRWPGAKIALRNGARIIDKTWPADN' A
#
# COMPACT_ATOMS: atom_id res chain seq x y z
N MET A 1 8.04 20.08 -0.20
CA MET A 1 8.14 18.63 -0.18
C MET A 1 7.20 18.03 -1.20
N PRO A 2 7.70 17.35 -2.20
CA PRO A 2 6.80 16.74 -3.18
C PRO A 2 6.01 15.60 -2.56
N HIS A 3 4.75 15.55 -2.91
CA HIS A 3 3.87 14.47 -2.51
C HIS A 3 3.51 13.65 -3.72
N HIS A 4 3.64 12.34 -3.60
CA HIS A 4 3.15 11.45 -4.62
C HIS A 4 1.66 11.24 -4.41
N ALA A 5 0.89 11.21 -5.50
CA ALA A 5 -0.55 11.02 -5.41
C ALA A 5 -0.90 9.67 -4.78
N HIS A 6 -0.09 8.66 -5.04
CA HIS A 6 -0.33 7.30 -4.56
C HIS A 6 0.84 6.83 -3.72
N SER A 7 0.54 6.10 -2.66
CA SER A 7 1.56 5.47 -1.84
C SER A 7 1.27 3.99 -1.66
N ILE A 8 2.33 3.20 -1.64
CA ILE A 8 2.25 1.78 -1.36
C ILE A 8 2.95 1.56 -0.04
N ASP A 9 2.22 1.09 0.97
CA ASP A 9 2.71 0.98 2.33
C ASP A 9 2.49 -0.42 2.86
N ARG A 10 3.42 -0.88 3.71
CA ARG A 10 3.29 -2.13 4.43
C ARG A 10 2.95 -1.83 5.88
N TRP A 11 1.96 -2.53 6.39
CA TRP A 11 1.44 -2.32 7.72
C TRP A 11 1.92 -3.40 8.68
N ASP A 12 1.87 -3.11 9.98
CA ASP A 12 2.22 -4.06 11.01
C ASP A 12 1.29 -5.27 10.94
N ASP A 13 1.87 -6.45 10.77
CA ASP A 13 1.09 -7.67 10.63
C ASP A 13 0.37 -8.06 11.92
N ALA A 14 0.93 -7.71 13.07
CA ALA A 14 0.36 -8.14 14.35
C ALA A 14 -0.95 -7.43 14.64
N THR A 15 -1.02 -6.13 14.37
CA THR A 15 -2.20 -5.33 14.68
C THR A 15 -2.91 -4.80 13.45
N GLY A 16 -2.15 -4.58 12.36
CA GLY A 16 -2.69 -3.93 11.18
C GLY A 16 -3.04 -2.47 11.39
N SER A 17 -2.67 -1.90 12.51
CA SER A 17 -3.05 -0.54 12.87
C SER A 17 -1.94 0.48 12.73
N ASN A 18 -0.68 0.02 12.74
CA ASN A 18 0.47 0.91 12.65
C ASN A 18 1.11 0.80 11.28
N LEU A 19 1.40 1.95 10.69
CA LEU A 19 2.20 1.98 9.47
C LEU A 19 3.56 1.42 9.78
N TYR A 20 3.96 0.42 9.02
CA TYR A 20 5.21 -0.25 9.23
C TYR A 20 6.30 0.32 8.34
N GLU A 21 6.02 0.43 7.06
CA GLU A 21 7.03 0.85 6.11
C GLU A 21 6.39 1.45 4.87
N HIS A 22 6.90 2.60 4.45
CA HIS A 22 6.52 3.20 3.17
C HIS A 22 7.38 2.57 2.09
N LEU A 23 6.76 1.84 1.17
CA LEU A 23 7.49 1.10 0.14
C LEU A 23 7.78 1.92 -1.10
N ALA A 24 6.81 2.72 -1.54
CA ALA A 24 6.95 3.49 -2.76
C ALA A 24 5.93 4.62 -2.83
N GLY A 25 6.27 5.68 -3.56
CA GLY A 25 5.35 6.73 -3.91
C GLY A 25 5.30 6.86 -5.42
N VAL A 26 4.09 6.93 -6.00
CA VAL A 26 3.90 6.94 -7.44
C VAL A 26 2.77 7.89 -7.80
N ASN A 27 2.99 8.76 -8.78
CA ASN A 27 1.98 9.71 -9.19
C ASN A 27 0.95 9.12 -10.15
N ASP A 28 1.34 8.15 -10.95
CA ASP A 28 0.48 7.55 -11.96
C ASP A 28 -0.23 6.33 -11.39
N LEU A 29 -1.56 6.26 -11.54
CA LEU A 29 -2.34 5.17 -10.97
C LEU A 29 -1.98 3.81 -11.58
N LEU A 30 -1.74 3.74 -12.87
CA LEU A 30 -1.38 2.47 -13.50
C LEU A 30 -0.06 1.95 -12.99
N LEU A 31 0.93 2.83 -12.84
CA LEU A 31 2.22 2.45 -12.26
C LEU A 31 2.09 2.11 -10.79
N ALA A 32 1.24 2.83 -10.07
CA ALA A 32 0.99 2.56 -8.67
C ALA A 32 0.36 1.17 -8.49
N GLN A 33 -0.59 0.82 -9.33
CA GLN A 33 -1.22 -0.50 -9.28
C GLN A 33 -0.20 -1.61 -9.59
N ALA A 34 0.65 -1.38 -10.60
CA ALA A 34 1.70 -2.34 -10.94
C ALA A 34 2.72 -2.48 -9.79
N THR A 35 3.06 -1.37 -9.15
CA THR A 35 3.97 -1.37 -8.01
C THR A 35 3.36 -2.12 -6.82
N PHE A 36 2.07 -1.90 -6.57
CA PHE A 36 1.35 -2.62 -5.52
C PHE A 36 1.37 -4.14 -5.80
N ASN A 37 1.08 -4.53 -7.04
CA ASN A 37 1.08 -5.94 -7.42
C ASN A 37 2.47 -6.56 -7.24
N ALA A 38 3.52 -5.82 -7.60
CA ALA A 38 4.89 -6.28 -7.42
C ALA A 38 5.24 -6.44 -5.94
N ALA A 39 4.79 -5.51 -5.10
CA ALA A 39 5.02 -5.57 -3.66
C ALA A 39 4.32 -6.80 -3.04
N VAL A 40 3.11 -7.09 -3.48
CA VAL A 40 2.37 -8.26 -3.01
C VAL A 40 3.13 -9.55 -3.32
N LYS A 41 3.73 -9.63 -4.49
CA LYS A 41 4.53 -10.80 -4.88
C LYS A 41 5.86 -10.85 -4.13
N ARG A 42 6.44 -9.68 -3.84
CA ARG A 42 7.73 -9.59 -3.16
C ARG A 42 7.63 -10.00 -1.70
N TRP A 43 6.52 -9.69 -1.05
CA TRP A 43 6.29 -9.99 0.36
C TRP A 43 4.95 -10.71 0.55
N PRO A 44 4.89 -12.01 0.20
CA PRO A 44 3.64 -12.76 0.35
C PRO A 44 3.20 -12.78 1.82
N GLY A 45 1.92 -12.58 2.05
CA GLY A 45 1.36 -12.59 3.39
C GLY A 45 1.47 -11.28 4.15
N ALA A 46 2.23 -10.31 3.65
CA ALA A 46 2.33 -9.00 4.30
C ALA A 46 1.06 -8.18 4.05
N LYS A 47 0.76 -7.29 4.98
CA LYS A 47 -0.35 -6.35 4.81
C LYS A 47 0.13 -5.14 4.05
N ILE A 48 -0.24 -5.06 2.79
CA ILE A 48 0.20 -4.00 1.88
C ILE A 48 -1.03 -3.27 1.37
N ALA A 49 -0.97 -1.95 1.34
CA ALA A 49 -2.06 -1.12 0.85
C ALA A 49 -1.56 -0.11 -0.17
N LEU A 50 -2.38 0.14 -1.17
CA LEU A 50 -2.21 1.21 -2.14
C LEU A 50 -3.20 2.31 -1.78
N ARG A 51 -2.69 3.52 -1.53
CA ARG A 51 -3.51 4.64 -1.09
C ARG A 51 -3.33 5.86 -1.98
N ASN A 52 -4.38 6.64 -2.06
CA ASN A 52 -4.32 8.01 -2.57
C ASN A 52 -4.68 8.91 -1.40
N GLY A 53 -3.64 9.48 -0.76
CA GLY A 53 -3.85 10.20 0.49
C GLY A 53 -4.40 9.26 1.56
N ALA A 54 -5.52 9.61 2.15
CA ALA A 54 -6.17 8.78 3.16
C ALA A 54 -7.06 7.69 2.56
N ARG A 55 -7.30 7.76 1.25
CA ARG A 55 -8.21 6.81 0.59
C ARG A 55 -7.47 5.54 0.19
N ILE A 56 -7.95 4.40 0.67
CA ILE A 56 -7.40 3.11 0.27
C ILE A 56 -8.02 2.70 -1.05
N ILE A 57 -7.16 2.46 -2.05
CA ILE A 57 -7.60 2.02 -3.38
C ILE A 57 -7.60 0.50 -3.45
N ASP A 58 -6.57 -0.14 -2.88
CA ASP A 58 -6.47 -1.58 -2.88
C ASP A 58 -5.66 -2.02 -1.65
N LYS A 59 -5.90 -3.25 -1.20
CA LYS A 59 -5.16 -3.80 -0.06
C LYS A 59 -5.20 -5.32 -0.10
N THR A 60 -4.24 -5.94 0.59
CA THR A 60 -4.09 -7.40 0.56
C THR A 60 -4.95 -8.13 1.57
N TRP A 61 -5.53 -7.43 2.56
CA TRP A 61 -6.37 -8.07 3.57
C TRP A 61 -7.83 -7.69 3.37
N PRO A 62 -8.77 -8.54 3.81
CA PRO A 62 -10.19 -8.25 3.64
C PRO A 62 -10.60 -6.98 4.38
N ALA A 63 -11.64 -6.32 3.86
CA ALA A 63 -12.20 -5.17 4.55
C ALA A 63 -12.81 -5.61 5.88
N ASP A 64 -12.59 -4.78 6.90
CA ASP A 64 -13.24 -5.00 8.18
C ASP A 64 -14.69 -4.57 8.10
N ASN A 65 -15.53 -5.30 8.76
CA ASN A 65 -16.96 -4.98 8.82
C ASN A 65 -17.33 -4.42 10.18
#